data_1095c3d68fb549600659f05d0e4d6f1e
#
_entry.id   1095c3d68fb549600659f05d0e4d6f1e
#
_cell.length_a   1.000
_cell.length_b   1.000
_cell.length_c   1.000
_cell.angle_alpha   90.00
_cell.angle_beta   90.00
_cell.angle_gamma   90.00
#
_symmetry.space_group_name_H-M   'P 1'
#
loop_
_entity.id
_entity.type
_entity.pdbx_description
1 polymer ?
#
loop_
_entity_poly.entity_id
_entity_poly.type
_entity_poly.pdbx_seq_one_letter_code
_entity_poly.pdbx_strand_id
1 'polypeptide(L)'
;MPRDRIVAESGMILRTEKSVLFVIPWGNHWIVGTTDTDWNLDLAHPAATKADIDYILEHVNTVLATPLKHDDIEGVYAGLRPLLAGESEETSKLSREHAVARVAPGLVAIAGGKYTTYRVMAADAVRR
;
A
#
# COMPACT_ATOMS: atom_id res chain seq x y z
N MET A 1 -12.21 -8.29 -6.27
CA MET A 1 -13.00 -8.28 -7.54
C MET A 1 -12.86 -9.63 -8.20
N PRO A 2 -13.93 -10.23 -8.78
CA PRO A 2 -13.89 -11.54 -9.44
C PRO A 2 -12.89 -11.58 -10.60
N ARG A 3 -12.33 -12.76 -10.87
CA ARG A 3 -11.29 -12.95 -11.88
C ARG A 3 -11.76 -12.66 -13.30
N ASP A 4 -13.00 -12.95 -13.61
CA ASP A 4 -13.63 -12.79 -14.92
C ASP A 4 -13.92 -11.34 -15.32
N ARG A 5 -13.81 -10.40 -14.36
CA ARG A 5 -14.03 -8.97 -14.64
C ARG A 5 -12.89 -8.31 -15.41
N ILE A 6 -11.69 -8.88 -15.36
CA ILE A 6 -10.53 -8.37 -16.10
C ILE A 6 -9.93 -9.51 -16.92
N VAL A 7 -9.93 -9.36 -18.23
CA VAL A 7 -9.36 -10.34 -19.15
C VAL A 7 -7.86 -10.06 -19.30
N ALA A 8 -7.07 -10.65 -18.40
CA ALA A 8 -5.62 -10.60 -18.45
C ALA A 8 -5.00 -11.84 -17.82
N GLU A 9 -3.86 -12.27 -18.34
CA GLU A 9 -3.09 -13.42 -17.82
C GLU A 9 -2.10 -12.99 -16.75
N SER A 10 -1.56 -11.78 -16.87
CA SER A 10 -0.53 -11.22 -15.99
C SER A 10 -1.05 -10.05 -15.18
N GLY A 11 -0.36 -9.74 -14.08
CA GLY A 11 -0.58 -8.51 -13.36
C GLY A 11 -0.18 -7.28 -14.16
N MET A 12 -0.73 -6.14 -13.81
CA MET A 12 -0.44 -4.85 -14.43
C MET A 12 0.05 -3.84 -13.40
N ILE A 13 0.91 -2.93 -13.82
CA ILE A 13 1.36 -1.77 -13.05
C ILE A 13 0.97 -0.53 -13.85
N LEU A 14 0.14 0.31 -13.25
CA LEU A 14 -0.35 1.55 -13.86
C LEU A 14 0.27 2.74 -13.15
N ARG A 15 0.84 3.66 -13.90
CA ARG A 15 1.34 4.90 -13.34
C ARG A 15 0.21 5.92 -13.31
N THR A 16 -0.03 6.51 -12.15
CA THR A 16 -0.95 7.63 -11.96
C THR A 16 -0.16 8.91 -11.74
N GLU A 17 -0.83 10.04 -11.69
CA GLU A 17 -0.19 11.34 -11.40
C GLU A 17 0.45 11.38 -10.01
N LYS A 18 -0.16 10.69 -9.04
CA LYS A 18 0.25 10.72 -7.64
C LYS A 18 1.03 9.49 -7.21
N SER A 19 0.82 8.33 -7.86
CA SER A 19 1.29 7.05 -7.35
C SER A 19 1.39 6.00 -8.44
N VAL A 20 1.42 4.75 -8.02
CA VAL A 20 1.39 3.56 -8.86
C VAL A 20 0.26 2.67 -8.40
N LEU A 21 -0.61 2.27 -9.33
CA LEU A 21 -1.63 1.27 -9.11
C LEU A 21 -1.15 -0.10 -9.58
N PHE A 22 -1.49 -1.10 -8.82
CA PHE A 22 -1.26 -2.50 -9.15
C PHE A 22 -2.58 -3.20 -9.40
N VAL A 23 -2.62 -4.04 -10.42
CA VAL A 23 -3.70 -4.99 -10.67
C VAL A 23 -3.06 -6.38 -10.61
N ILE A 24 -3.30 -7.10 -9.52
CA ILE A 24 -2.58 -8.33 -9.19
C ILE A 24 -3.54 -9.51 -9.25
N PRO A 25 -3.24 -10.56 -10.03
CA PRO A 25 -4.03 -11.79 -9.99
C PRO A 25 -3.82 -12.50 -8.65
N TRP A 26 -4.92 -12.87 -7.99
CA TRP A 26 -4.90 -13.52 -6.69
C TRP A 26 -5.95 -14.63 -6.62
N GLY A 27 -5.56 -15.85 -6.92
CA GLY A 27 -6.49 -16.97 -7.05
C GLY A 27 -7.60 -16.65 -8.06
N ASN A 28 -8.84 -16.74 -7.62
CA ASN A 28 -10.02 -16.45 -8.44
C ASN A 28 -10.44 -14.96 -8.42
N HIS A 29 -9.55 -14.07 -8.01
CA HIS A 29 -9.83 -12.66 -7.86
C HIS A 29 -8.72 -11.78 -8.47
N TRP A 30 -9.00 -10.49 -8.52
CA TRP A 30 -8.02 -9.44 -8.72
C TRP A 30 -7.93 -8.57 -7.48
N ILE A 31 -6.71 -8.29 -7.03
CA ILE A 31 -6.43 -7.23 -6.07
C ILE A 31 -6.05 -5.99 -6.87
N VAL A 32 -6.78 -4.89 -6.66
CA VAL A 32 -6.55 -3.62 -7.34
C VAL A 32 -6.27 -2.56 -6.29
N GLY A 33 -5.19 -1.83 -6.41
CA GLY A 33 -4.76 -0.79 -5.46
C GLY A 33 -3.32 -0.35 -5.77
N THR A 34 -2.80 0.62 -5.08
CA THR A 34 -3.21 1.17 -3.80
C THR A 34 -3.52 2.67 -3.89
N THR A 35 -4.18 3.18 -2.86
CA THR A 35 -4.11 4.60 -2.49
C THR A 35 -3.09 4.78 -1.36
N ASP A 36 -2.69 6.01 -1.10
CA ASP A 36 -1.81 6.40 0.01
C ASP A 36 -2.35 7.73 0.55
N THR A 37 -3.19 7.65 1.56
CA THR A 37 -3.94 8.77 2.12
C THR A 37 -3.68 8.88 3.61
N ASP A 38 -3.66 10.11 4.14
CA ASP A 38 -3.49 10.34 5.56
C ASP A 38 -4.67 9.77 6.35
N TRP A 39 -4.37 9.13 7.47
CA TRP A 39 -5.35 8.53 8.34
C TRP A 39 -5.28 9.14 9.74
N ASN A 40 -6.31 9.89 10.12
CA ASN A 40 -6.39 10.62 11.39
C ASN A 40 -7.50 10.11 12.32
N LEU A 41 -8.05 8.92 12.00
CA LEU A 41 -9.10 8.29 12.80
C LEU A 41 -8.54 7.13 13.62
N ASP A 42 -9.38 6.19 14.00
CA ASP A 42 -8.99 5.02 14.81
C ASP A 42 -7.88 4.19 14.15
N LEU A 43 -6.74 4.11 14.81
CA LEU A 43 -5.57 3.36 14.33
C LEU A 43 -5.78 1.85 14.37
N ALA A 44 -6.69 1.36 15.21
CA ALA A 44 -6.99 -0.07 15.32
C ALA A 44 -7.82 -0.58 14.13
N HIS A 45 -8.58 0.31 13.48
CA HIS A 45 -9.50 -0.08 12.42
C HIS A 45 -9.37 0.85 11.19
N PRO A 46 -8.22 0.84 10.50
CA PRO A 46 -8.09 1.61 9.26
C PRO A 46 -9.06 1.08 8.20
N ALA A 47 -9.67 1.97 7.47
CA ALA A 47 -10.62 1.63 6.42
C ALA A 47 -10.38 2.47 5.16
N ALA A 48 -10.64 1.89 3.99
CA ALA A 48 -10.65 2.64 2.76
C ALA A 48 -11.92 3.51 2.69
N THR A 49 -11.75 4.75 2.27
CA THR A 49 -12.86 5.67 2.06
C THR A 49 -13.51 5.48 0.69
N LYS A 50 -14.70 6.04 0.52
CA LYS A 50 -15.34 6.09 -0.81
C LYS A 50 -14.43 6.78 -1.84
N ALA A 51 -13.74 7.84 -1.43
CA ALA A 51 -12.82 8.58 -2.31
C ALA A 51 -11.64 7.70 -2.76
N ASP A 52 -11.11 6.84 -1.90
CA ASP A 52 -10.06 5.88 -2.27
C ASP A 52 -10.56 4.89 -3.32
N ILE A 53 -11.77 4.39 -3.15
CA ILE A 53 -12.40 3.44 -4.08
C ILE A 53 -12.65 4.10 -5.43
N ASP A 54 -13.25 5.29 -5.42
CA ASP A 54 -13.54 6.07 -6.64
C ASP A 54 -12.25 6.37 -7.41
N TYR A 55 -11.19 6.79 -6.72
CA TYR A 55 -9.87 7.03 -7.30
C TYR A 55 -9.30 5.77 -7.99
N ILE A 56 -9.35 4.63 -7.32
CA ILE A 56 -8.86 3.36 -7.90
C ILE A 56 -9.66 2.98 -9.14
N LEU A 57 -10.99 3.05 -9.08
CA LEU A 57 -11.85 2.73 -10.21
C LEU A 57 -11.63 3.67 -11.40
N GLU A 58 -11.52 4.98 -11.15
CA GLU A 58 -11.24 5.97 -12.18
C GLU A 58 -9.96 5.62 -12.94
N HIS A 59 -8.86 5.40 -12.21
CA HIS A 59 -7.55 5.18 -12.83
C HIS A 59 -7.42 3.81 -13.49
N VAL A 60 -7.91 2.75 -12.88
CA VAL A 60 -7.84 1.42 -13.50
C VAL A 60 -8.67 1.33 -14.77
N ASN A 61 -9.81 2.01 -14.80
CA ASN A 61 -10.70 2.00 -15.97
C ASN A 61 -10.11 2.72 -17.19
N THR A 62 -9.07 3.51 -17.04
CA THR A 62 -8.38 4.13 -18.19
C THR A 62 -7.72 3.12 -19.12
N VAL A 63 -7.43 1.91 -18.63
CA VAL A 63 -6.71 0.86 -19.37
C VAL A 63 -7.55 -0.41 -19.59
N LEU A 64 -8.72 -0.50 -19.01
CA LEU A 64 -9.59 -1.66 -19.17
C LEU A 64 -10.57 -1.49 -20.32
N ALA A 65 -10.72 -2.52 -21.13
CA ALA A 65 -11.71 -2.57 -22.20
C ALA A 65 -13.15 -2.55 -21.68
N THR A 66 -13.36 -3.19 -20.53
CA THR A 66 -14.67 -3.18 -19.84
C THR A 66 -14.48 -2.51 -18.48
N PRO A 67 -15.11 -1.35 -18.24
CA PRO A 67 -14.96 -0.65 -16.99
C PRO A 67 -15.48 -1.44 -15.79
N LEU A 68 -14.74 -1.39 -14.70
CA LEU A 68 -15.15 -1.90 -13.40
C LEU A 68 -16.08 -0.90 -12.71
N LYS A 69 -17.03 -1.42 -11.94
CA LYS A 69 -18.01 -0.66 -11.16
C LYS A 69 -17.92 -1.02 -9.69
N HIS A 70 -18.58 -0.23 -8.84
CA HIS A 70 -18.67 -0.53 -7.41
C HIS A 70 -19.25 -1.93 -7.14
N ASP A 71 -20.23 -2.36 -7.92
CA ASP A 71 -20.86 -3.69 -7.79
C ASP A 71 -19.91 -4.86 -8.10
N ASP A 72 -18.76 -4.59 -8.74
CA ASP A 72 -17.73 -5.60 -8.98
C ASP A 72 -16.80 -5.80 -7.77
N ILE A 73 -16.95 -4.99 -6.72
CA ILE A 73 -16.12 -5.04 -5.53
C ILE A 73 -16.71 -6.01 -4.53
N GLU A 74 -16.00 -7.10 -4.27
CA GLU A 74 -16.41 -8.11 -3.28
C GLU A 74 -15.84 -7.84 -1.89
N GLY A 75 -14.76 -7.06 -1.81
CA GLY A 75 -14.14 -6.72 -0.54
C GLY A 75 -13.13 -5.60 -0.69
N VAL A 76 -12.93 -4.88 0.40
CA VAL A 76 -11.96 -3.79 0.52
C VAL A 76 -11.18 -4.00 1.80
N TYR A 77 -9.88 -3.69 1.77
CA TYR A 77 -9.06 -3.66 2.98
C TYR A 77 -8.11 -2.46 2.96
N ALA A 78 -7.74 -2.01 4.13
CA ALA A 78 -6.77 -0.97 4.34
C ALA A 78 -5.79 -1.36 5.45
N GLY A 79 -4.62 -0.74 5.45
CA GLY A 79 -3.61 -0.94 6.47
C GLY A 79 -2.78 0.32 6.66
N LEU A 80 -2.22 0.50 7.83
CA LEU A 80 -1.36 1.63 8.15
C LEU A 80 0.09 1.34 7.74
N ARG A 81 0.77 2.34 7.22
CA ARG A 81 2.22 2.30 7.00
C ARG A 81 2.92 2.98 8.17
N PRO A 82 3.81 2.29 8.88
CA PRO A 82 4.64 2.92 9.92
C PRO A 82 5.78 3.70 9.25
N LEU A 83 5.49 4.90 8.76
CA LEU A 83 6.49 5.80 8.19
C LEU A 83 7.24 6.51 9.30
N LEU A 84 8.55 6.70 9.10
CA LEU A 84 9.34 7.54 9.99
C LEU A 84 8.97 9.00 9.76
N ALA A 85 8.86 9.77 10.84
CA ALA A 85 8.72 11.21 10.76
C ALA A 85 9.91 11.80 9.99
N GLY A 86 9.62 12.63 9.00
CA GLY A 86 10.61 13.26 8.13
C GLY A 86 10.28 14.74 7.93
N GLU A 87 11.10 15.42 7.13
CA GLU A 87 10.92 16.85 6.84
C GLU A 87 9.77 17.13 5.85
N SER A 88 9.17 16.11 5.23
CA SER A 88 8.08 16.28 4.26
C SER A 88 6.72 16.18 4.95
N GLU A 89 5.85 17.14 4.67
CA GLU A 89 4.45 17.12 5.08
C GLU A 89 3.60 16.12 4.26
N GLU A 90 4.07 15.72 3.06
CA GLU A 90 3.36 14.76 2.23
C GLU A 90 3.79 13.33 2.55
N THR A 91 2.87 12.51 3.03
CA THR A 91 3.07 11.10 3.39
C THR A 91 3.69 10.27 2.27
N SER A 92 3.34 10.56 1.01
CA SER A 92 3.87 9.86 -0.17
C SER A 92 5.35 10.11 -0.41
N LYS A 93 5.91 11.21 0.11
CA LYS A 93 7.31 11.61 -0.02
C LYS A 93 8.18 11.22 1.17
N LEU A 94 7.59 10.70 2.26
CA LEU A 94 8.35 10.26 3.42
C LEU A 94 9.24 9.06 3.07
N SER A 95 10.42 9.03 3.66
CA SER A 95 11.38 7.94 3.46
C SER A 95 10.78 6.61 3.89
N ARG A 96 11.00 5.58 3.07
CA ARG A 96 10.67 4.19 3.37
C ARG A 96 11.89 3.41 3.80
N GLU A 97 12.96 4.08 4.17
CA GLU A 97 14.12 3.48 4.79
C GLU A 97 13.80 3.03 6.22
N HIS A 98 14.53 2.06 6.71
CA HIS A 98 14.42 1.66 8.11
C HIS A 98 15.43 2.43 8.96
N ALA A 99 15.08 2.63 10.22
CA ALA A 99 16.00 3.13 11.24
C ALA A 99 16.15 2.12 12.35
N VAL A 100 17.37 1.98 12.85
CA VAL A 100 17.70 1.17 14.02
C VAL A 100 18.38 2.05 15.07
N ALA A 101 17.83 2.10 16.26
CA ALA A 101 18.35 2.94 17.34
C ALA A 101 18.38 2.19 18.67
N ARG A 102 19.40 2.44 19.48
CA ARG A 102 19.40 2.08 20.91
C ARG A 102 18.65 3.17 21.66
N VAL A 103 17.43 2.88 22.07
CA VAL A 103 16.54 3.86 22.73
C VAL A 103 16.69 3.85 24.24
N ALA A 104 17.21 2.76 24.81
CA ALA A 104 17.57 2.62 26.20
C ALA A 104 18.62 1.51 26.38
N PRO A 105 19.30 1.41 27.54
CA PRO A 105 20.18 0.27 27.85
C PRO A 105 19.45 -1.07 27.68
N GLY A 106 19.99 -1.94 26.83
CA GLY A 106 19.39 -3.25 26.51
C GLY A 106 18.17 -3.21 25.57
N LEU A 107 17.76 -2.04 25.04
CA LEU A 107 16.62 -1.90 24.15
C LEU A 107 17.03 -1.31 22.79
N VAL A 108 16.86 -2.10 21.74
CA VAL A 108 17.01 -1.68 20.35
C VAL A 108 15.64 -1.57 19.72
N ALA A 109 15.34 -0.41 19.15
CA ALA A 109 14.13 -0.18 18.37
C ALA A 109 14.46 -0.21 16.88
N ILE A 110 13.54 -0.77 16.08
CA ILE A 110 13.58 -0.72 14.64
C ILE A 110 12.24 -0.22 14.13
N ALA A 111 12.24 0.71 13.18
CA ALA A 111 11.04 1.29 12.60
C ALA A 111 11.22 1.58 11.12
N GLY A 112 10.12 1.72 10.37
CA GLY A 112 10.13 1.92 8.92
C GLY A 112 10.50 0.66 8.13
N GLY A 113 11.03 0.86 6.93
CA GLY A 113 11.43 -0.21 6.03
C GLY A 113 10.29 -0.88 5.27
N LYS A 114 10.58 -2.01 4.64
CA LYS A 114 9.64 -2.80 3.85
C LYS A 114 9.77 -4.27 4.22
N TYR A 115 8.71 -5.03 4.07
CA TYR A 115 8.76 -6.48 4.24
C TYR A 115 9.82 -7.15 3.34
N THR A 116 10.00 -6.65 2.13
CA THR A 116 11.00 -7.17 1.18
C THR A 116 12.45 -6.90 1.58
N THR A 117 12.71 -5.96 2.50
CA THR A 117 14.04 -5.62 3.01
C THR A 117 14.31 -6.16 4.42
N TYR A 118 13.46 -7.03 4.95
CA TYR A 118 13.53 -7.51 6.34
C TYR A 118 14.89 -8.13 6.71
N ARG A 119 15.59 -8.78 5.78
CA ARG A 119 16.90 -9.39 6.04
C ARG A 119 17.98 -8.34 6.33
N VAL A 120 17.96 -7.23 5.58
CA VAL A 120 18.86 -6.09 5.82
C VAL A 120 18.52 -5.44 7.15
N MET A 121 17.24 -5.21 7.41
CA MET A 121 16.75 -4.66 8.67
C MET A 121 17.19 -5.50 9.88
N ALA A 122 17.04 -6.82 9.79
CA ALA A 122 17.48 -7.74 10.84
C ALA A 122 18.99 -7.71 11.05
N ALA A 123 19.78 -7.70 9.97
CA ALA A 123 21.23 -7.61 10.05
C ALA A 123 21.69 -6.32 10.72
N ASP A 124 21.07 -5.19 10.42
CA ASP A 124 21.38 -3.91 11.03
C ASP A 124 21.00 -3.87 12.52
N ALA A 125 19.86 -4.45 12.88
CA ALA A 125 19.44 -4.54 14.28
C ALA A 125 20.39 -5.40 15.13
N VAL A 126 20.89 -6.51 14.58
CA VAL A 126 21.80 -7.43 15.31
C VAL A 126 23.21 -6.84 15.46
N ARG A 127 23.63 -5.95 14.57
CA ARG A 127 24.95 -5.29 14.62
C ARG A 127 25.01 -4.12 15.60
N ARG A 128 23.89 -3.67 16.13
CA ARG A 128 23.80 -2.55 17.08
C ARG A 128 24.01 -3.00 18.52
#